data_5eb71da3afb326103ebc10366d3eb8ec
#
_entry.id   5eb71da3afb326103ebc10366d3eb8ec
#
_cell.length_a   1.000
_cell.length_b   1.000
_cell.length_c   1.000
_cell.angle_alpha   90.00
_cell.angle_beta   90.00
_cell.angle_gamma   90.00
#
_symmetry.space_group_name_H-M   'P 1'
#
loop_
_entity.id
_entity.type
_entity.pdbx_description
1 polymer ?
#
loop_
_entity_poly.entity_id
_entity_poly.type
_entity_poly.pdbx_seq_one_letter_code
_entity_poly.pdbx_strand_id
1 'polypeptide(L)'
;MEHEPSAWHTVPLTEDLVHGAIELERTEQGLLPHRLPARARAQCPDPQLHLAESQPSGVRLVFRTRATIVELDTYSTRVEYRGVPPRPRGVHDLRVDGVLAAQASATGGTVVSIDPSTGATETRPGPVSTVRFDGLAPHDKRVEIWLPHNESTRLAALRTDAPVEPAASGSRRIWLHHGSSISQGSNAASPSTTWPALAASLGDVDLINLGFSGSALLDPFTARALRDTPADLISVKIGINVVNADVMRRRAFVPAVHGFLDTIREGHPTTPLLVVSPPLCPIHENTPGPGEFDTTALREGVVRFRATGDPAERAAGKLTLTVIRDELADIVARRSDPNLHYLDGRTLYGESDATELPLPDALHPDAETHRRIGDRFAAWAFADGPFAGVNSQADRT
;
A
#
# COMPACT_ATOMS: atom_id res chain seq x y z
N MET A 1 -3.35 35.34 -15.30
CA MET A 1 -2.63 35.07 -16.55
C MET A 1 -1.83 33.81 -16.30
N GLU A 2 -2.24 32.70 -16.87
CA GLU A 2 -1.46 31.46 -16.84
C GLU A 2 -0.16 31.72 -17.59
N HIS A 3 0.96 31.50 -16.94
CA HIS A 3 2.27 31.63 -17.55
C HIS A 3 2.51 30.38 -18.39
N GLU A 4 2.39 30.47 -19.72
CA GLU A 4 2.85 29.37 -20.57
C GLU A 4 4.37 29.43 -20.68
N PRO A 5 5.07 28.27 -20.52
CA PRO A 5 6.52 28.23 -20.62
C PRO A 5 6.99 28.53 -22.05
N SER A 6 8.16 29.14 -22.19
CA SER A 6 8.79 29.44 -23.48
C SER A 6 9.22 28.17 -24.24
N ALA A 7 9.42 27.05 -23.55
CA ALA A 7 9.71 25.74 -24.13
C ALA A 7 9.29 24.62 -23.15
N TRP A 8 8.80 23.52 -23.72
CA TRP A 8 8.49 22.30 -22.97
C TRP A 8 9.55 21.23 -23.18
N HIS A 9 9.97 20.57 -22.11
CA HIS A 9 10.80 19.38 -22.12
C HIS A 9 9.92 18.15 -21.90
N THR A 10 9.82 17.27 -22.91
CA THR A 10 9.24 15.94 -22.73
C THR A 10 10.28 15.03 -22.11
N VAL A 11 9.99 14.52 -20.92
CA VAL A 11 10.89 13.69 -20.14
C VAL A 11 10.61 12.22 -20.41
N PRO A 12 11.57 11.41 -20.85
CA PRO A 12 11.40 9.98 -20.99
C PRO A 12 11.05 9.35 -19.62
N LEU A 13 9.97 8.56 -19.58
CA LEU A 13 9.59 7.80 -18.39
C LEU A 13 10.42 6.52 -18.34
N THR A 14 11.42 6.50 -17.47
CA THR A 14 12.42 5.44 -17.30
C THR A 14 12.33 4.82 -15.91
N GLU A 15 12.93 3.66 -15.70
CA GLU A 15 12.89 2.94 -14.42
C GLU A 15 13.55 3.73 -13.29
N ASP A 16 14.57 4.51 -13.59
CA ASP A 16 15.29 5.35 -12.63
C ASP A 16 14.49 6.56 -12.14
N LEU A 17 13.38 6.90 -12.81
CA LEU A 17 12.44 7.91 -12.33
C LEU A 17 11.28 7.33 -11.52
N VAL A 18 10.96 6.01 -11.65
CA VAL A 18 9.79 5.40 -11.02
C VAL A 18 10.23 4.57 -9.82
N HIS A 19 9.97 5.07 -8.62
CA HIS A 19 10.31 4.42 -7.36
C HIS A 19 9.11 3.70 -6.75
N GLY A 20 9.33 2.58 -6.07
CA GLY A 20 8.31 1.84 -5.33
C GLY A 20 7.52 0.83 -6.16
N ALA A 21 7.71 0.74 -7.48
CA ALA A 21 7.21 -0.33 -8.33
C ALA A 21 8.16 -1.53 -8.33
N ILE A 22 7.62 -2.74 -8.49
CA ILE A 22 8.40 -3.97 -8.69
C ILE A 22 8.69 -4.20 -10.18
N GLU A 23 7.76 -3.81 -11.04
CA GLU A 23 7.85 -3.99 -12.49
C GLU A 23 7.12 -2.86 -13.22
N LEU A 24 7.62 -2.46 -14.37
CA LEU A 24 6.99 -1.49 -15.26
C LEU A 24 6.59 -2.17 -16.56
N GLU A 25 5.28 -2.30 -16.79
CA GLU A 25 4.74 -2.84 -18.03
C GLU A 25 4.51 -1.72 -19.06
N ARG A 26 5.09 -1.89 -20.27
CA ARG A 26 4.78 -0.98 -21.40
C ARG A 26 3.47 -1.39 -22.05
N THR A 27 2.50 -0.48 -22.03
CA THR A 27 1.19 -0.65 -22.68
C THR A 27 1.04 0.38 -23.82
N GLU A 28 0.03 0.23 -24.66
CA GLU A 28 -0.32 1.23 -25.69
C GLU A 28 -0.65 2.61 -25.10
N GLN A 29 -1.07 2.66 -23.83
CA GLN A 29 -1.51 3.88 -23.15
C GLN A 29 -0.43 4.46 -22.21
N GLY A 30 0.76 3.88 -22.17
CA GLY A 30 1.85 4.32 -21.31
C GLY A 30 2.43 3.23 -20.42
N LEU A 31 3.21 3.60 -19.41
CA LEU A 31 3.80 2.69 -18.44
C LEU A 31 2.81 2.41 -17.30
N LEU A 32 2.54 1.13 -17.06
CA LEU A 32 1.77 0.67 -15.90
C LEU A 32 2.74 0.14 -14.83
N PRO A 33 2.82 0.80 -13.68
CA PRO A 33 3.59 0.27 -12.56
C PRO A 33 2.83 -0.88 -11.88
N HIS A 34 3.53 -1.98 -11.66
CA HIS A 34 3.06 -3.15 -10.93
C HIS A 34 3.78 -3.29 -9.59
N ARG A 35 3.05 -3.74 -8.57
CA ARG A 35 3.58 -4.06 -7.24
C ARG A 35 3.82 -5.56 -7.03
N LEU A 36 3.51 -6.37 -8.05
CA LEU A 36 3.91 -7.78 -8.18
C LEU A 36 4.54 -8.03 -9.55
N PRO A 37 5.59 -8.86 -9.65
CA PRO A 37 6.18 -9.22 -10.93
C PRO A 37 5.21 -10.07 -11.78
N ALA A 38 5.33 -10.01 -13.12
CA ALA A 38 4.47 -10.73 -14.06
C ALA A 38 4.35 -12.22 -13.74
N ARG A 39 5.46 -12.87 -13.35
CA ARG A 39 5.47 -14.29 -12.95
C ARG A 39 4.58 -14.58 -11.73
N ALA A 40 4.44 -13.63 -10.79
CA ALA A 40 3.57 -13.78 -9.63
C ALA A 40 2.10 -13.58 -10.03
N ARG A 41 1.81 -12.54 -10.83
CA ARG A 41 0.47 -12.24 -11.36
C ARG A 41 -0.09 -13.42 -12.17
N ALA A 42 0.74 -14.09 -12.97
CA ALA A 42 0.34 -15.24 -13.78
C ALA A 42 -0.04 -16.50 -12.98
N GLN A 43 0.41 -16.61 -11.70
CA GLN A 43 0.13 -17.77 -10.87
C GLN A 43 -1.27 -17.75 -10.23
N CYS A 44 -1.87 -16.59 -10.09
CA CYS A 44 -3.18 -16.44 -9.46
C CYS A 44 -4.04 -15.48 -10.29
N PRO A 45 -4.96 -15.99 -11.11
CA PRO A 45 -5.85 -15.17 -11.93
C PRO A 45 -7.02 -14.60 -11.10
N ASP A 46 -6.73 -14.11 -9.90
CA ASP A 46 -7.72 -13.49 -9.00
C ASP A 46 -7.93 -12.01 -9.35
N PRO A 47 -9.15 -11.58 -9.73
CA PRO A 47 -9.41 -10.21 -10.14
C PRO A 47 -9.17 -9.19 -9.02
N GLN A 48 -9.41 -9.55 -7.75
CA GLN A 48 -9.18 -8.66 -6.61
C GLN A 48 -7.68 -8.43 -6.39
N LEU A 49 -6.86 -9.48 -6.51
CA LEU A 49 -5.41 -9.36 -6.43
C LEU A 49 -4.87 -8.51 -7.57
N HIS A 50 -5.31 -8.74 -8.82
CA HIS A 50 -4.87 -7.97 -9.98
C HIS A 50 -5.26 -6.49 -9.87
N LEU A 51 -6.44 -6.21 -9.35
CA LEU A 51 -6.85 -4.83 -9.06
C LEU A 51 -5.95 -4.21 -7.98
N ALA A 52 -5.75 -4.91 -6.86
CA ALA A 52 -5.00 -4.40 -5.73
C ALA A 52 -3.52 -4.15 -6.08
N GLU A 53 -2.87 -5.07 -6.81
CA GLU A 53 -1.45 -4.95 -7.15
C GLU A 53 -1.17 -3.85 -8.17
N SER A 54 -2.10 -3.59 -9.12
CA SER A 54 -1.98 -2.55 -10.15
C SER A 54 -2.29 -1.14 -9.64
N GLN A 55 -2.85 -1.00 -8.45
CA GLN A 55 -3.01 0.31 -7.79
C GLN A 55 -1.69 0.74 -7.16
N PRO A 56 -1.07 1.86 -7.57
CA PRO A 56 0.33 2.17 -7.29
C PRO A 56 0.57 2.78 -5.91
N SER A 57 0.07 2.14 -4.84
CA SER A 57 0.32 2.59 -3.46
C SER A 57 1.82 2.56 -3.13
N GLY A 58 2.36 3.72 -2.74
CA GLY A 58 3.78 3.90 -2.47
C GLY A 58 4.63 4.16 -3.72
N VAL A 59 4.06 4.03 -4.93
CA VAL A 59 4.77 4.30 -6.19
C VAL A 59 4.77 5.80 -6.46
N ARG A 60 5.92 6.31 -6.91
CA ARG A 60 6.13 7.72 -7.16
C ARG A 60 7.18 7.97 -8.23
N LEU A 61 7.03 9.07 -8.98
CA LEU A 61 8.11 9.64 -9.80
C LEU A 61 9.03 10.46 -8.91
N VAL A 62 10.35 10.30 -9.05
CA VAL A 62 11.35 11.01 -8.24
C VAL A 62 12.42 11.57 -9.14
N PHE A 63 12.64 12.88 -9.10
CA PHE A 63 13.61 13.56 -9.95
C PHE A 63 14.08 14.89 -9.34
N ARG A 64 15.15 15.43 -9.92
CA ARG A 64 15.62 16.80 -9.66
C ARG A 64 15.34 17.71 -10.83
N THR A 65 14.94 18.94 -10.56
CA THR A 65 14.66 19.93 -11.60
C THR A 65 14.65 21.35 -11.04
N ARG A 66 14.81 22.32 -11.94
CA ARG A 66 14.56 23.76 -11.70
C ARG A 66 13.21 24.20 -12.25
N ALA A 67 12.41 23.28 -12.74
CA ALA A 67 11.11 23.57 -13.36
C ALA A 67 10.18 24.32 -12.40
N THR A 68 9.42 25.24 -12.96
CA THR A 68 8.33 25.98 -12.28
C THR A 68 6.98 25.36 -12.57
N ILE A 69 6.89 24.55 -13.64
CA ILE A 69 5.68 23.83 -14.05
C ILE A 69 6.04 22.37 -14.33
N VAL A 70 5.22 21.46 -13.80
CA VAL A 70 5.30 20.02 -14.05
C VAL A 70 3.93 19.53 -14.48
N GLU A 71 3.86 18.84 -15.62
CA GLU A 71 2.66 18.18 -16.12
C GLU A 71 2.89 16.67 -16.24
N LEU A 72 1.95 15.89 -15.73
CA LEU A 72 1.92 14.45 -15.85
C LEU A 72 0.63 14.01 -16.53
N ASP A 73 0.75 13.45 -17.73
CA ASP A 73 -0.36 12.81 -18.41
C ASP A 73 -0.55 11.40 -17.87
N THR A 74 -1.75 11.10 -17.43
CA THR A 74 -2.09 9.80 -16.87
C THR A 74 -3.36 9.25 -17.49
N TYR A 75 -3.44 7.92 -17.53
CA TYR A 75 -4.64 7.19 -17.87
C TYR A 75 -5.02 6.32 -16.67
N SER A 76 -5.94 6.83 -15.84
CA SER A 76 -6.38 6.12 -14.64
C SER A 76 -7.49 5.11 -14.94
N THR A 77 -7.56 4.05 -14.12
CA THR A 77 -8.71 3.13 -14.10
C THR A 77 -9.19 3.03 -12.67
N ARG A 78 -10.44 3.42 -12.43
CA ARG A 78 -11.07 3.32 -11.12
C ARG A 78 -12.22 2.33 -11.13
N VAL A 79 -12.45 1.71 -9.99
CA VAL A 79 -13.55 0.76 -9.79
C VAL A 79 -14.64 1.41 -8.94
N GLU A 80 -15.88 1.25 -9.37
CA GLU A 80 -17.09 1.65 -8.66
C GLU A 80 -17.99 0.42 -8.48
N TYR A 81 -18.66 0.33 -7.35
CA TYR A 81 -19.64 -0.74 -7.10
C TYR A 81 -21.06 -0.19 -7.21
N ARG A 82 -21.91 -0.87 -7.98
CA ARG A 82 -23.31 -0.45 -8.15
C ARG A 82 -24.04 -0.50 -6.79
N GLY A 83 -24.78 0.56 -6.47
CA GLY A 83 -25.49 0.66 -5.19
C GLY A 83 -24.62 1.04 -3.99
N VAL A 84 -23.33 1.29 -4.21
CA VAL A 84 -22.42 1.79 -3.18
C VAL A 84 -21.99 3.21 -3.55
N PRO A 85 -21.93 4.15 -2.62
CA PRO A 85 -21.40 5.49 -2.89
C PRO A 85 -20.01 5.41 -3.54
N PRO A 86 -19.74 6.18 -4.61
CA PRO A 86 -18.46 6.15 -5.28
C PRO A 86 -17.38 6.69 -4.33
N ARG A 87 -16.21 6.04 -4.33
CA ARG A 87 -15.04 6.55 -3.62
C ARG A 87 -14.56 7.87 -4.25
N PRO A 88 -13.94 8.76 -3.46
CA PRO A 88 -13.26 9.94 -3.99
C PRO A 88 -12.26 9.56 -5.10
N ARG A 89 -12.07 10.45 -6.06
CA ARG A 89 -11.02 10.28 -7.08
C ARG A 89 -9.66 10.18 -6.45
N GLY A 90 -8.78 9.41 -7.09
CA GLY A 90 -7.39 9.31 -6.69
C GLY A 90 -6.69 10.67 -6.74
N VAL A 91 -5.84 10.93 -5.76
CA VAL A 91 -5.07 12.16 -5.61
C VAL A 91 -3.62 11.86 -5.99
N HIS A 92 -2.99 12.76 -6.74
CA HIS A 92 -1.54 12.82 -6.91
C HIS A 92 -0.99 13.85 -5.92
N ASP A 93 0.00 13.45 -5.11
CA ASP A 93 0.69 14.35 -4.20
C ASP A 93 2.00 14.80 -4.83
N LEU A 94 2.22 16.10 -4.94
CA LEU A 94 3.53 16.68 -5.25
C LEU A 94 4.25 17.01 -3.96
N ARG A 95 5.42 16.41 -3.73
CA ARG A 95 6.32 16.78 -2.65
C ARG A 95 7.56 17.45 -3.22
N VAL A 96 7.98 18.53 -2.60
CA VAL A 96 9.22 19.26 -2.92
C VAL A 96 10.12 19.18 -1.71
N ASP A 97 11.33 18.67 -1.89
CA ASP A 97 12.33 18.47 -0.81
C ASP A 97 11.74 17.81 0.45
N GLY A 98 10.87 16.80 0.21
CA GLY A 98 10.22 16.02 1.27
C GLY A 98 8.96 16.64 1.87
N VAL A 99 8.56 17.86 1.49
CA VAL A 99 7.36 18.55 2.00
C VAL A 99 6.23 18.47 0.97
N LEU A 100 5.00 18.18 1.40
CA LEU A 100 3.82 18.23 0.54
C LEU A 100 3.58 19.67 0.08
N ALA A 101 3.72 19.92 -1.22
CA ALA A 101 3.63 21.25 -1.84
C ALA A 101 2.29 21.46 -2.55
N ALA A 102 1.75 20.44 -3.20
CA ALA A 102 0.50 20.53 -3.96
C ALA A 102 -0.18 19.16 -4.10
N GLN A 103 -1.47 19.20 -4.40
CA GLN A 103 -2.29 18.01 -4.68
C GLN A 103 -3.16 18.25 -5.90
N ALA A 104 -3.34 17.22 -6.74
CA ALA A 104 -4.24 17.29 -7.88
C ALA A 104 -4.84 15.92 -8.19
N SER A 105 -6.02 15.89 -8.83
CA SER A 105 -6.69 14.65 -9.24
C SER A 105 -6.91 14.64 -10.77
N ALA A 106 -6.69 13.48 -11.37
CA ALA A 106 -7.01 13.24 -12.77
C ALA A 106 -8.53 13.24 -12.97
N THR A 107 -9.02 13.91 -14.03
CA THR A 107 -10.46 14.01 -14.32
C THR A 107 -10.94 12.99 -15.36
N GLY A 108 -10.03 12.46 -16.19
CA GLY A 108 -10.29 11.45 -17.21
C GLY A 108 -10.21 10.01 -16.72
N GLY A 109 -9.81 9.13 -17.62
CA GLY A 109 -9.58 7.70 -17.34
C GLY A 109 -10.81 6.82 -17.48
N THR A 110 -10.61 5.51 -17.29
CA THR A 110 -11.63 4.47 -17.39
C THR A 110 -12.36 4.28 -16.04
N VAL A 111 -13.66 4.04 -16.12
CA VAL A 111 -14.47 3.61 -14.96
C VAL A 111 -14.94 2.18 -15.20
N VAL A 112 -14.65 1.29 -14.27
CA VAL A 112 -15.17 -0.07 -14.24
C VAL A 112 -16.23 -0.16 -13.15
N SER A 113 -17.49 -0.33 -13.54
CA SER A 113 -18.62 -0.50 -12.63
C SER A 113 -18.88 -1.99 -12.42
N ILE A 114 -18.87 -2.45 -11.17
CA ILE A 114 -19.10 -3.84 -10.77
C ILE A 114 -20.44 -3.92 -10.05
N ASP A 115 -21.28 -4.86 -10.46
CA ASP A 115 -22.48 -5.23 -9.70
C ASP A 115 -22.10 -6.28 -8.63
N PRO A 116 -22.15 -5.94 -7.33
CA PRO A 116 -21.68 -6.84 -6.29
C PRO A 116 -22.60 -8.09 -6.11
N SER A 117 -23.82 -8.06 -6.67
CA SER A 117 -24.75 -9.18 -6.54
C SER A 117 -24.57 -10.25 -7.63
N THR A 118 -24.10 -9.84 -8.81
CA THR A 118 -23.96 -10.73 -9.98
C THR A 118 -22.53 -10.89 -10.44
N GLY A 119 -21.61 -10.02 -10.00
CA GLY A 119 -20.25 -9.93 -10.50
C GLY A 119 -20.17 -9.31 -11.92
N ALA A 120 -21.27 -8.86 -12.49
CA ALA A 120 -21.28 -8.27 -13.82
C ALA A 120 -20.49 -6.95 -13.83
N THR A 121 -19.69 -6.76 -14.88
CA THR A 121 -18.85 -5.58 -15.05
C THR A 121 -19.26 -4.77 -16.29
N GLU A 122 -19.22 -3.47 -16.15
CA GLU A 122 -19.39 -2.51 -17.25
C GLU A 122 -18.19 -1.56 -17.28
N THR A 123 -17.52 -1.45 -18.41
CA THR A 123 -16.37 -0.58 -18.59
C THR A 123 -16.73 0.63 -19.42
N ARG A 124 -16.49 1.82 -18.89
CA ARG A 124 -16.67 3.11 -19.59
C ARG A 124 -15.30 3.77 -19.76
N PRO A 125 -14.72 3.73 -20.97
CA PRO A 125 -13.45 4.39 -21.26
C PRO A 125 -13.62 5.92 -21.22
N GLY A 126 -12.57 6.63 -20.83
CA GLY A 126 -12.47 8.07 -20.83
C GLY A 126 -11.12 8.53 -21.37
N PRO A 127 -10.90 9.84 -21.53
CA PRO A 127 -9.67 10.38 -22.10
C PRO A 127 -8.48 10.28 -21.12
N VAL A 128 -7.27 10.43 -21.68
CA VAL A 128 -6.06 10.80 -20.91
C VAL A 128 -6.33 12.10 -20.16
N SER A 129 -5.76 12.24 -18.98
CA SER A 129 -5.89 13.43 -18.15
C SER A 129 -4.52 13.97 -17.79
N THR A 130 -4.35 15.27 -17.90
CA THR A 130 -3.15 15.97 -17.44
C THR A 130 -3.33 16.42 -16.01
N VAL A 131 -2.41 16.00 -15.13
CA VAL A 131 -2.24 16.53 -13.79
C VAL A 131 -1.17 17.60 -13.86
N ARG A 132 -1.48 18.84 -13.47
CA ARG A 132 -0.58 19.99 -13.58
C ARG A 132 -0.28 20.56 -12.20
N PHE A 133 0.99 20.85 -11.99
CA PHE A 133 1.52 21.55 -10.83
C PHE A 133 2.32 22.75 -11.32
N ASP A 134 1.98 23.94 -10.88
CA ASP A 134 2.62 25.19 -11.27
C ASP A 134 3.02 26.02 -10.05
N GLY A 135 3.69 27.15 -10.28
CA GLY A 135 4.15 28.04 -9.22
C GLY A 135 5.29 27.48 -8.38
N LEU A 136 6.02 26.45 -8.89
CA LEU A 136 7.17 25.91 -8.19
C LEU A 136 8.36 26.90 -8.24
N ALA A 137 9.18 26.91 -7.19
CA ALA A 137 10.33 27.79 -7.11
C ALA A 137 11.41 27.42 -8.17
N PRO A 138 12.08 28.38 -8.86
CA PRO A 138 12.99 28.11 -9.99
C PRO A 138 14.43 27.72 -9.56
N HIS A 139 14.60 27.16 -8.36
CA HIS A 139 15.89 26.59 -7.91
C HIS A 139 15.91 25.08 -8.06
N ASP A 140 17.10 24.50 -8.03
CA ASP A 140 17.28 23.05 -8.06
C ASP A 140 16.64 22.40 -6.82
N LYS A 141 15.73 21.45 -7.03
CA LYS A 141 14.94 20.81 -5.99
C LYS A 141 14.64 19.36 -6.33
N ARG A 142 14.45 18.56 -5.31
CA ARG A 142 13.94 17.19 -5.44
C ARG A 142 12.42 17.22 -5.49
N VAL A 143 11.86 16.66 -6.55
CA VAL A 143 10.41 16.53 -6.74
C VAL A 143 10.02 15.07 -6.64
N GLU A 144 8.94 14.80 -5.92
CA GLU A 144 8.28 13.51 -5.87
C GLU A 144 6.81 13.68 -6.27
N ILE A 145 6.34 12.92 -7.28
CA ILE A 145 4.92 12.85 -7.62
C ILE A 145 4.42 11.47 -7.20
N TRP A 146 3.70 11.41 -6.09
CA TRP A 146 3.11 10.19 -5.57
C TRP A 146 1.83 9.86 -6.33
N LEU A 147 1.72 8.62 -6.82
CA LEU A 147 0.58 8.16 -7.60
C LEU A 147 -0.59 7.73 -6.69
N PRO A 148 -1.85 7.83 -7.17
CA PRO A 148 -3.02 7.46 -6.39
C PRO A 148 -2.97 6.01 -5.89
N HIS A 149 -3.17 5.80 -4.59
CA HIS A 149 -3.14 4.48 -3.97
C HIS A 149 -4.41 3.64 -4.20
N ASN A 150 -5.44 4.22 -4.78
CA ASN A 150 -6.80 3.67 -4.93
C ASN A 150 -7.29 3.56 -6.39
N GLU A 151 -6.48 3.95 -7.35
CA GLU A 151 -6.77 3.85 -8.80
C GLU A 151 -5.56 3.27 -9.52
N SER A 152 -5.76 2.34 -10.45
CA SER A 152 -4.69 1.92 -11.36
C SER A 152 -4.32 3.09 -12.27
N THR A 153 -3.03 3.41 -12.40
CA THR A 153 -2.56 4.62 -13.09
C THR A 153 -1.46 4.29 -14.09
N ARG A 154 -1.73 4.49 -15.39
CA ARG A 154 -0.71 4.43 -16.43
C ARG A 154 -0.11 5.81 -16.63
N LEU A 155 1.22 5.87 -16.72
CA LEU A 155 1.99 7.10 -16.96
C LEU A 155 2.17 7.27 -18.47
N ALA A 156 1.54 8.28 -19.06
CA ALA A 156 1.58 8.48 -20.50
C ALA A 156 2.71 9.42 -20.92
N ALA A 157 2.86 10.57 -20.25
CA ALA A 157 3.94 11.53 -20.52
C ALA A 157 4.24 12.39 -19.30
N LEU A 158 5.51 12.77 -19.13
CA LEU A 158 5.96 13.78 -18.18
C LEU A 158 6.52 14.96 -18.96
N ARG A 159 6.05 16.16 -18.66
CA ARG A 159 6.53 17.42 -19.29
C ARG A 159 6.85 18.45 -18.23
N THR A 160 7.91 19.22 -18.47
CA THR A 160 8.38 20.27 -17.56
C THR A 160 8.88 21.48 -18.37
N ASP A 161 8.92 22.65 -17.76
CA ASP A 161 9.47 23.87 -18.35
C ASP A 161 10.99 24.04 -18.14
N ALA A 162 11.66 23.06 -17.54
CA ALA A 162 13.12 22.95 -17.42
C ALA A 162 13.56 21.48 -17.43
N PRO A 163 14.82 21.16 -17.72
CA PRO A 163 15.34 19.79 -17.72
C PRO A 163 15.11 19.05 -16.40
N VAL A 164 14.98 17.73 -16.52
CA VAL A 164 14.82 16.79 -15.41
C VAL A 164 16.01 15.85 -15.36
N GLU A 165 16.53 15.61 -14.17
CA GLU A 165 17.58 14.63 -13.89
C GLU A 165 17.07 13.61 -12.89
N PRO A 166 17.38 12.31 -13.03
CA PRO A 166 17.09 11.32 -12.00
C PRO A 166 17.66 11.76 -10.65
N ALA A 167 16.89 11.59 -9.58
CA ALA A 167 17.45 11.80 -8.25
C ALA A 167 18.47 10.71 -7.93
N ALA A 168 19.59 11.08 -7.29
CA ALA A 168 20.60 10.11 -6.91
C ALA A 168 19.97 8.95 -6.09
N SER A 169 20.14 7.74 -6.61
CA SER A 169 19.67 6.52 -5.96
C SER A 169 20.63 6.10 -4.83
N GLY A 170 20.12 5.45 -3.77
CA GLY A 170 20.96 4.72 -2.82
C GLY A 170 21.39 5.47 -1.56
N SER A 171 20.89 6.68 -1.30
CA SER A 171 21.18 7.38 -0.04
C SER A 171 20.29 6.92 1.11
N ARG A 172 19.11 6.33 0.83
CA ARG A 172 18.15 5.87 1.82
C ARG A 172 18.08 4.35 1.82
N ARG A 173 17.84 3.78 3.01
CA ARG A 173 17.55 2.35 3.17
C ARG A 173 16.20 2.02 2.53
N ILE A 174 16.09 0.85 1.89
CA ILE A 174 14.86 0.37 1.28
C ILE A 174 14.04 -0.39 2.34
N TRP A 175 12.85 0.10 2.62
CA TRP A 175 11.86 -0.60 3.44
C TRP A 175 10.80 -1.25 2.56
N LEU A 176 10.83 -2.59 2.51
CA LEU A 176 9.86 -3.42 1.82
C LEU A 176 8.75 -3.83 2.79
N HIS A 177 7.53 -3.39 2.55
CA HIS A 177 6.37 -3.63 3.41
C HIS A 177 5.27 -4.40 2.70
N HIS A 178 4.76 -5.47 3.32
CA HIS A 178 3.58 -6.22 2.87
C HIS A 178 2.45 -6.14 3.89
N GLY A 179 1.20 -6.09 3.40
CA GLY A 179 0.00 -6.12 4.23
C GLY A 179 -1.31 -6.01 3.45
N SER A 180 -2.39 -5.71 4.16
CA SER A 180 -3.76 -5.66 3.64
C SER A 180 -4.13 -4.29 3.03
N SER A 181 -5.44 -4.05 2.84
CA SER A 181 -6.03 -2.76 2.48
C SER A 181 -5.60 -1.60 3.37
N ILE A 182 -5.41 -1.84 4.67
CA ILE A 182 -4.91 -0.85 5.63
C ILE A 182 -3.48 -0.41 5.27
N SER A 183 -2.65 -1.34 4.78
CA SER A 183 -1.30 -1.04 4.30
C SER A 183 -1.29 -0.41 2.90
N GLN A 184 -2.22 -0.80 2.03
CA GLN A 184 -2.41 -0.14 0.73
C GLN A 184 -2.87 1.31 0.91
N GLY A 185 -3.66 1.62 1.95
CA GLY A 185 -4.08 2.96 2.29
C GLY A 185 -5.59 3.22 2.17
N SER A 186 -6.44 2.19 2.31
CA SER A 186 -7.91 2.40 2.30
C SER A 186 -8.32 3.50 3.27
N ASN A 187 -9.11 4.47 2.78
CA ASN A 187 -9.58 5.67 3.48
C ASN A 187 -8.49 6.69 3.88
N ALA A 188 -7.21 6.50 3.47
CA ALA A 188 -6.22 7.57 3.60
C ALA A 188 -6.60 8.77 2.72
N ALA A 189 -6.25 9.97 3.14
CA ALA A 189 -6.60 11.19 2.42
C ALA A 189 -5.90 11.30 1.06
N SER A 190 -4.64 10.82 0.96
CA SER A 190 -3.82 10.89 -0.25
C SER A 190 -2.69 9.84 -0.20
N PRO A 191 -1.97 9.59 -1.31
CA PRO A 191 -0.95 8.54 -1.36
C PRO A 191 0.23 8.74 -0.41
N SER A 192 0.67 9.97 -0.18
CA SER A 192 1.78 10.25 0.75
C SER A 192 1.33 10.29 2.22
N THR A 193 0.03 10.17 2.49
CA THR A 193 -0.57 10.14 3.84
C THR A 193 -1.09 8.77 4.26
N THR A 194 -0.84 7.71 3.47
CA THR A 194 -1.02 6.34 3.94
C THR A 194 -0.04 6.07 5.10
N TRP A 195 -0.41 5.25 6.08
CA TRP A 195 0.45 5.03 7.24
C TRP A 195 1.86 4.53 6.89
N PRO A 196 2.06 3.65 5.85
CA PRO A 196 3.42 3.27 5.47
C PRO A 196 4.21 4.43 4.86
N ALA A 197 3.56 5.30 4.07
CA ALA A 197 4.23 6.47 3.49
C ALA A 197 4.63 7.49 4.55
N LEU A 198 3.77 7.74 5.55
CA LEU A 198 4.08 8.58 6.70
C LEU A 198 5.23 8.01 7.53
N ALA A 199 5.17 6.72 7.87
CA ALA A 199 6.23 6.04 8.61
C ALA A 199 7.56 6.07 7.85
N ALA A 200 7.55 5.84 6.53
CA ALA A 200 8.75 5.90 5.68
C ALA A 200 9.36 7.31 5.65
N SER A 201 8.52 8.33 5.58
CA SER A 201 8.97 9.74 5.62
C SER A 201 9.63 10.08 6.97
N LEU A 202 9.05 9.61 8.08
CA LEU A 202 9.59 9.83 9.44
C LEU A 202 10.87 9.01 9.70
N GLY A 203 10.96 7.80 9.13
CA GLY A 203 12.12 6.92 9.23
C GLY A 203 13.24 7.23 8.23
N ASP A 204 13.07 8.22 7.36
CA ASP A 204 13.97 8.56 6.25
C ASP A 204 14.38 7.33 5.42
N VAL A 205 13.38 6.54 4.99
CA VAL A 205 13.57 5.33 4.19
C VAL A 205 12.80 5.40 2.87
N ASP A 206 13.26 4.66 1.86
CA ASP A 206 12.55 4.48 0.60
C ASP A 206 11.57 3.31 0.72
N LEU A 207 10.27 3.61 0.57
CA LEU A 207 9.19 2.63 0.69
C LEU A 207 8.95 1.88 -0.62
N ILE A 208 8.89 0.55 -0.52
CA ILE A 208 8.23 -0.35 -1.48
C ILE A 208 7.02 -0.97 -0.76
N ASN A 209 5.82 -0.57 -1.18
CA ASN A 209 4.58 -0.97 -0.51
C ASN A 209 3.86 -2.10 -1.27
N LEU A 210 3.90 -3.31 -0.74
CA LEU A 210 3.15 -4.48 -1.20
C LEU A 210 1.88 -4.71 -0.35
N GLY A 211 1.19 -3.64 0.01
CA GLY A 211 -0.15 -3.71 0.60
C GLY A 211 -1.17 -4.12 -0.46
N PHE A 212 -1.84 -5.27 -0.30
CA PHE A 212 -2.83 -5.78 -1.25
C PHE A 212 -4.20 -5.86 -0.60
N SER A 213 -5.08 -4.96 -1.02
CA SER A 213 -6.45 -4.81 -0.50
C SER A 213 -7.25 -6.11 -0.70
N GLY A 214 -7.72 -6.72 0.38
CA GLY A 214 -8.46 -7.98 0.34
C GLY A 214 -7.61 -9.22 0.05
N SER A 215 -6.34 -9.07 -0.40
CA SER A 215 -5.53 -10.14 -0.97
C SER A 215 -4.21 -10.41 -0.25
N ALA A 216 -4.06 -10.02 1.01
CA ALA A 216 -2.92 -10.40 1.84
C ALA A 216 -3.21 -11.76 2.51
N LEU A 217 -3.07 -12.85 1.73
CA LEU A 217 -3.55 -14.19 2.08
C LEU A 217 -2.42 -15.22 2.29
N LEU A 218 -1.17 -14.78 2.53
CA LEU A 218 0.01 -15.63 2.67
C LEU A 218 0.38 -16.39 1.39
N ASP A 219 0.15 -15.76 0.24
CA ASP A 219 0.42 -16.37 -1.05
C ASP A 219 1.90 -16.66 -1.26
N PRO A 220 2.27 -17.90 -1.69
CA PRO A 220 3.68 -18.26 -1.92
C PRO A 220 4.36 -17.39 -2.99
N PHE A 221 3.62 -16.89 -3.98
CA PHE A 221 4.18 -16.00 -5.00
C PHE A 221 4.48 -14.60 -4.43
N THR A 222 3.71 -14.12 -3.45
CA THR A 222 3.99 -12.88 -2.72
C THR A 222 5.24 -13.06 -1.84
N ALA A 223 5.38 -14.19 -1.15
CA ALA A 223 6.59 -14.50 -0.38
C ALA A 223 7.84 -14.51 -1.28
N ARG A 224 7.73 -15.08 -2.50
CA ARG A 224 8.84 -15.04 -3.49
C ARG A 224 9.11 -13.64 -4.02
N ALA A 225 8.08 -12.81 -4.21
CA ALA A 225 8.28 -11.41 -4.59
C ALA A 225 9.04 -10.64 -3.50
N LEU A 226 8.70 -10.86 -2.22
CA LEU A 226 9.44 -10.29 -1.08
C LEU A 226 10.88 -10.81 -1.05
N ARG A 227 11.10 -12.12 -1.24
CA ARG A 227 12.42 -12.75 -1.28
C ARG A 227 13.34 -12.13 -2.33
N ASP A 228 12.79 -11.89 -3.53
CA ASP A 228 13.56 -11.50 -4.72
C ASP A 228 13.70 -9.98 -4.87
N THR A 229 13.01 -9.19 -4.05
CA THR A 229 13.09 -7.73 -4.06
C THR A 229 14.17 -7.26 -3.08
N PRO A 230 15.23 -6.56 -3.53
CA PRO A 230 16.26 -6.03 -2.64
C PRO A 230 15.65 -5.11 -1.57
N ALA A 231 16.03 -5.33 -0.31
CA ALA A 231 15.55 -4.52 0.81
C ALA A 231 16.56 -4.53 1.97
N ASP A 232 16.66 -3.40 2.66
CA ASP A 232 17.44 -3.26 3.90
C ASP A 232 16.60 -3.56 5.14
N LEU A 233 15.28 -3.39 5.05
CA LEU A 233 14.29 -3.58 6.11
C LEU A 233 13.04 -4.22 5.53
N ILE A 234 12.48 -5.22 6.21
CA ILE A 234 11.26 -5.89 5.76
C ILE A 234 10.22 -5.91 6.87
N SER A 235 8.95 -5.61 6.55
CA SER A 235 7.84 -5.86 7.47
C SER A 235 6.66 -6.51 6.76
N VAL A 236 5.99 -7.42 7.47
CA VAL A 236 4.80 -8.11 7.00
C VAL A 236 3.67 -8.00 8.01
N LYS A 237 2.55 -7.38 7.61
CA LYS A 237 1.36 -7.23 8.45
C LYS A 237 0.28 -8.21 8.01
N ILE A 238 0.12 -9.29 8.77
CA ILE A 238 -0.60 -10.50 8.37
C ILE A 238 -1.87 -10.67 9.23
N GLY A 239 -2.97 -11.15 8.61
CA GLY A 239 -4.06 -11.82 9.30
C GLY A 239 -5.45 -11.29 9.00
N ILE A 240 -5.68 -9.98 8.89
CA ILE A 240 -7.04 -9.44 8.71
C ILE A 240 -7.74 -10.00 7.46
N ASN A 241 -7.03 -10.12 6.32
CA ASN A 241 -7.64 -10.68 5.11
C ASN A 241 -7.90 -12.19 5.22
N VAL A 242 -7.05 -12.92 5.95
CA VAL A 242 -7.25 -14.35 6.20
C VAL A 242 -8.54 -14.60 7.01
N VAL A 243 -8.82 -13.76 8.02
CA VAL A 243 -10.06 -13.79 8.77
C VAL A 243 -11.22 -13.32 7.90
N ASN A 244 -11.09 -12.16 7.28
CA ASN A 244 -12.16 -11.49 6.53
C ASN A 244 -12.65 -12.34 5.33
N ALA A 245 -11.76 -13.09 4.67
CA ALA A 245 -12.10 -14.00 3.58
C ALA A 245 -12.41 -15.46 4.04
N ASP A 246 -12.23 -15.77 5.33
CA ASP A 246 -12.40 -17.11 5.94
C ASP A 246 -11.68 -18.23 5.17
N VAL A 247 -10.47 -17.94 4.65
CA VAL A 247 -9.75 -18.84 3.75
C VAL A 247 -8.90 -19.90 4.44
N MET A 248 -8.66 -19.77 5.76
CA MET A 248 -7.84 -20.71 6.51
C MET A 248 -8.40 -21.00 7.89
N ARG A 249 -8.10 -22.21 8.38
CA ARG A 249 -8.22 -22.55 9.79
C ARG A 249 -6.85 -22.51 10.46
N ARG A 250 -6.81 -22.45 11.78
CA ARG A 250 -5.59 -22.41 12.62
C ARG A 250 -4.53 -23.43 12.15
N ARG A 251 -4.95 -24.68 11.87
CA ARG A 251 -4.06 -25.77 11.44
C ARG A 251 -3.36 -25.49 10.10
N ALA A 252 -3.99 -24.75 9.20
CA ALA A 252 -3.39 -24.33 7.92
C ALA A 252 -2.60 -23.02 8.05
N PHE A 253 -3.08 -22.08 8.86
CA PHE A 253 -2.47 -20.76 9.04
C PHE A 253 -1.04 -20.84 9.62
N VAL A 254 -0.86 -21.61 10.70
CA VAL A 254 0.44 -21.69 11.37
C VAL A 254 1.57 -22.17 10.42
N PRO A 255 1.44 -23.31 9.70
CA PRO A 255 2.49 -23.72 8.76
C PRO A 255 2.59 -22.78 7.54
N ALA A 256 1.50 -22.12 7.11
CA ALA A 256 1.57 -21.15 6.02
C ALA A 256 2.42 -19.94 6.40
N VAL A 257 2.29 -19.42 7.64
CA VAL A 257 3.14 -18.33 8.16
C VAL A 257 4.60 -18.77 8.22
N HIS A 258 4.88 -19.99 8.71
CA HIS A 258 6.26 -20.51 8.72
C HIS A 258 6.85 -20.56 7.31
N GLY A 259 6.14 -21.15 6.34
CA GLY A 259 6.59 -21.25 4.95
C GLY A 259 6.76 -19.88 4.27
N PHE A 260 5.90 -18.91 4.60
CA PHE A 260 6.00 -17.54 4.11
C PHE A 260 7.29 -16.87 4.60
N LEU A 261 7.57 -16.96 5.90
CA LEU A 261 8.78 -16.42 6.52
C LEU A 261 10.05 -17.14 6.05
N ASP A 262 10.02 -18.48 5.89
CA ASP A 262 11.14 -19.26 5.36
C ASP A 262 11.50 -18.83 3.95
N THR A 263 10.49 -18.65 3.08
CA THR A 263 10.70 -18.16 1.71
C THR A 263 11.34 -16.78 1.69
N ILE A 264 10.91 -15.84 2.54
CA ILE A 264 11.56 -14.52 2.65
C ILE A 264 13.02 -14.68 3.08
N ARG A 265 13.30 -15.54 4.06
CA ARG A 265 14.65 -15.77 4.57
C ARG A 265 15.62 -16.36 3.56
N GLU A 266 15.15 -17.09 2.54
CA GLU A 266 15.99 -17.58 1.43
C GLU A 266 16.72 -16.44 0.70
N GLY A 267 16.09 -15.27 0.54
CA GLY A 267 16.71 -14.09 -0.10
C GLY A 267 17.25 -13.06 0.88
N HIS A 268 16.77 -13.08 2.14
CA HIS A 268 17.07 -12.09 3.18
C HIS A 268 17.50 -12.77 4.49
N PRO A 269 18.64 -13.48 4.51
CA PRO A 269 19.04 -14.31 5.66
C PRO A 269 19.26 -13.51 6.95
N THR A 270 19.69 -12.26 6.85
CA THR A 270 20.04 -11.41 8.00
C THR A 270 19.28 -10.07 8.04
N THR A 271 18.53 -9.73 7.00
CA THR A 271 17.74 -8.49 6.97
C THR A 271 16.76 -8.46 8.14
N PRO A 272 16.66 -7.35 8.89
CA PRO A 272 15.63 -7.19 9.91
C PRO A 272 14.24 -7.40 9.34
N LEU A 273 13.52 -8.38 9.89
CA LEU A 273 12.17 -8.77 9.46
C LEU A 273 11.20 -8.61 10.62
N LEU A 274 10.20 -7.75 10.43
CA LEU A 274 9.18 -7.45 11.43
C LEU A 274 7.83 -8.06 11.04
N VAL A 275 7.33 -8.96 11.87
CA VAL A 275 5.94 -9.45 11.79
C VAL A 275 5.06 -8.53 12.61
N VAL A 276 4.08 -7.90 11.97
CA VAL A 276 3.09 -7.04 12.61
C VAL A 276 1.76 -7.78 12.63
N SER A 277 1.18 -7.98 13.79
CA SER A 277 -0.16 -8.53 13.89
C SER A 277 -1.24 -7.49 13.55
N PRO A 278 -2.50 -7.90 13.33
CA PRO A 278 -3.56 -6.94 13.01
C PRO A 278 -3.77 -5.91 14.13
N PRO A 279 -3.97 -4.62 13.80
CA PRO A 279 -4.54 -3.65 14.73
C PRO A 279 -5.90 -4.10 15.23
N LEU A 280 -6.44 -3.41 16.22
CA LEU A 280 -7.81 -3.67 16.69
C LEU A 280 -8.82 -3.49 15.57
N CYS A 281 -9.68 -4.47 15.38
CA CYS A 281 -10.85 -4.40 14.51
C CYS A 281 -12.02 -5.11 15.20
N PRO A 282 -12.92 -4.34 15.85
CA PRO A 282 -13.93 -4.87 16.75
C PRO A 282 -14.81 -5.98 16.16
N ILE A 283 -15.14 -5.88 14.85
CA ILE A 283 -16.00 -6.88 14.19
C ILE A 283 -15.38 -8.28 14.11
N HIS A 284 -14.03 -8.36 14.12
CA HIS A 284 -13.29 -9.61 13.94
C HIS A 284 -12.43 -10.03 15.16
N GLU A 285 -12.50 -9.28 16.27
CA GLU A 285 -11.70 -9.63 17.47
C GLU A 285 -12.01 -11.04 17.96
N ASN A 286 -13.30 -11.35 18.09
CA ASN A 286 -13.76 -12.63 18.59
C ASN A 286 -14.77 -13.32 17.66
N THR A 287 -15.10 -12.71 16.55
CA THR A 287 -16.01 -13.26 15.54
C THR A 287 -15.23 -13.63 14.28
N PRO A 288 -15.24 -14.90 13.87
CA PRO A 288 -14.59 -15.33 12.63
C PRO A 288 -15.23 -14.66 11.41
N GLY A 289 -14.52 -14.76 10.28
CA GLY A 289 -15.08 -14.44 8.96
C GLY A 289 -16.18 -15.43 8.51
N PRO A 290 -16.77 -15.16 7.33
CA PRO A 290 -16.38 -14.07 6.44
C PRO A 290 -16.81 -12.69 6.92
N GLY A 291 -16.15 -11.66 6.39
CA GLY A 291 -16.58 -10.27 6.48
C GLY A 291 -17.42 -9.90 5.25
N GLU A 292 -18.47 -9.14 5.45
CA GLU A 292 -19.41 -8.73 4.42
C GLU A 292 -19.79 -7.25 4.57
N PHE A 293 -20.35 -6.66 3.51
CA PHE A 293 -21.04 -5.39 3.63
C PHE A 293 -22.30 -5.54 4.50
N ASP A 294 -22.52 -4.60 5.39
CA ASP A 294 -23.79 -4.46 6.09
C ASP A 294 -24.85 -3.93 5.11
N THR A 295 -25.71 -4.84 4.63
CA THR A 295 -26.74 -4.52 3.65
C THR A 295 -27.80 -3.56 4.19
N THR A 296 -27.98 -3.47 5.50
CA THR A 296 -28.90 -2.51 6.13
C THR A 296 -28.29 -1.10 6.06
N ALA A 297 -27.04 -0.95 6.46
CA ALA A 297 -26.33 0.32 6.36
C ALA A 297 -26.19 0.81 4.89
N LEU A 298 -25.95 -0.11 3.93
CA LEU A 298 -25.90 0.25 2.51
C LEU A 298 -27.22 0.82 1.98
N ARG A 299 -28.38 0.32 2.43
CA ARG A 299 -29.68 0.90 2.04
C ARG A 299 -29.88 2.32 2.56
N GLU A 300 -29.18 2.68 3.61
CA GLU A 300 -29.15 4.03 4.19
C GLU A 300 -28.03 4.89 3.58
N GLY A 301 -27.30 4.38 2.57
CA GLY A 301 -26.19 5.08 1.91
C GLY A 301 -24.89 5.07 2.70
N VAL A 302 -24.77 4.22 3.73
CA VAL A 302 -23.59 4.10 4.59
C VAL A 302 -22.82 2.83 4.26
N VAL A 303 -21.55 2.95 3.94
CA VAL A 303 -20.63 1.80 3.78
C VAL A 303 -20.20 1.34 5.16
N ARG A 304 -20.52 0.10 5.51
CA ARG A 304 -20.11 -0.55 6.76
C ARG A 304 -19.86 -2.02 6.52
N PHE A 305 -18.86 -2.57 7.23
CA PHE A 305 -18.57 -4.00 7.24
C PHE A 305 -19.08 -4.65 8.53
N ARG A 306 -19.37 -5.95 8.44
CA ARG A 306 -19.72 -6.81 9.58
C ARG A 306 -19.10 -8.19 9.42
N ALA A 307 -18.80 -8.85 10.54
CA ALA A 307 -18.47 -10.28 10.54
C ALA A 307 -19.75 -11.10 10.54
N THR A 308 -19.78 -12.19 9.78
CA THR A 308 -20.96 -13.07 9.65
C THR A 308 -20.71 -14.50 10.11
N GLY A 309 -19.47 -14.84 10.51
CA GLY A 309 -19.13 -16.17 11.03
C GLY A 309 -19.69 -16.43 12.42
N ASP A 310 -19.79 -17.71 12.78
CA ASP A 310 -20.24 -18.14 14.11
C ASP A 310 -19.05 -18.19 15.10
N PRO A 311 -19.09 -17.44 16.22
CA PRO A 311 -18.05 -17.51 17.25
C PRO A 311 -17.82 -18.92 17.84
N ALA A 312 -18.83 -19.80 17.82
CA ALA A 312 -18.70 -21.17 18.29
C ALA A 312 -17.71 -22.00 17.43
N GLU A 313 -17.54 -21.65 16.14
CA GLU A 313 -16.63 -22.34 15.23
C GLU A 313 -15.14 -22.09 15.54
N ARG A 314 -14.81 -21.19 16.47
CA ARG A 314 -13.44 -21.04 17.02
C ARG A 314 -12.94 -22.38 17.59
N ALA A 315 -13.82 -23.14 18.24
CA ALA A 315 -13.49 -24.48 18.75
C ALA A 315 -13.11 -25.47 17.63
N ALA A 316 -13.64 -25.27 16.42
CA ALA A 316 -13.29 -26.03 15.22
C ALA A 316 -12.10 -25.44 14.45
N GLY A 317 -11.41 -24.44 15.02
CA GLY A 317 -10.19 -23.85 14.49
C GLY A 317 -10.39 -22.68 13.53
N LYS A 318 -11.58 -22.08 13.44
CA LYS A 318 -11.73 -20.81 12.72
C LYS A 318 -10.91 -19.71 13.38
N LEU A 319 -10.40 -18.82 12.55
CA LEU A 319 -9.51 -17.73 12.96
C LEU A 319 -10.31 -16.48 13.34
N THR A 320 -9.86 -15.82 14.39
CA THR A 320 -10.22 -14.45 14.77
C THR A 320 -8.96 -13.63 14.93
N LEU A 321 -9.06 -12.32 15.06
CA LEU A 321 -7.86 -11.49 15.21
C LEU A 321 -7.14 -11.77 16.54
N THR A 322 -7.87 -12.08 17.60
CA THR A 322 -7.25 -12.52 18.86
C THR A 322 -6.40 -13.78 18.64
N VAL A 323 -6.97 -14.83 18.02
CA VAL A 323 -6.23 -16.07 17.72
C VAL A 323 -5.00 -15.80 16.83
N ILE A 324 -5.13 -14.95 15.81
CA ILE A 324 -4.01 -14.62 14.91
C ILE A 324 -2.87 -13.92 15.65
N ARG A 325 -3.17 -12.98 16.56
CA ARG A 325 -2.13 -12.31 17.34
C ARG A 325 -1.35 -13.29 18.21
N ASP A 326 -2.06 -14.18 18.90
CA ASP A 326 -1.45 -15.20 19.75
C ASP A 326 -0.55 -16.13 18.93
N GLU A 327 -1.03 -16.62 17.77
CA GLU A 327 -0.25 -17.50 16.90
C GLU A 327 0.98 -16.79 16.32
N LEU A 328 0.86 -15.54 15.85
CA LEU A 328 2.01 -14.81 15.31
C LEU A 328 3.08 -14.53 16.36
N ALA A 329 2.68 -14.17 17.59
CA ALA A 329 3.61 -13.99 18.71
C ALA A 329 4.35 -15.29 19.03
N ASP A 330 3.61 -16.40 19.13
CA ASP A 330 4.15 -17.74 19.39
C ASP A 330 5.09 -18.21 18.26
N ILE A 331 4.74 -17.99 16.99
CA ILE A 331 5.57 -18.35 15.85
C ILE A 331 6.90 -17.61 15.90
N VAL A 332 6.88 -16.30 16.10
CA VAL A 332 8.12 -15.50 16.18
C VAL A 332 8.97 -15.96 17.36
N ALA A 333 8.38 -16.15 18.53
CA ALA A 333 9.11 -16.59 19.72
C ALA A 333 9.80 -17.95 19.55
N ARG A 334 9.19 -18.89 18.80
CA ARG A 334 9.73 -20.25 18.58
C ARG A 334 10.79 -20.34 17.49
N ARG A 335 10.96 -19.33 16.63
CA ARG A 335 11.83 -19.44 15.45
C ARG A 335 13.32 -19.28 15.74
N SER A 336 13.72 -18.83 16.90
CA SER A 336 15.15 -18.63 17.26
C SER A 336 15.94 -17.82 16.19
N ASP A 337 15.27 -16.89 15.52
CA ASP A 337 15.85 -16.02 14.49
C ASP A 337 16.11 -14.64 15.12
N PRO A 338 17.38 -14.24 15.33
CA PRO A 338 17.71 -12.99 16.03
C PRO A 338 17.30 -11.73 15.26
N ASN A 339 17.06 -11.86 13.95
CA ASN A 339 16.62 -10.75 13.08
C ASN A 339 15.12 -10.78 12.80
N LEU A 340 14.35 -11.68 13.45
CA LEU A 340 12.89 -11.74 13.35
C LEU A 340 12.26 -11.13 14.59
N HIS A 341 11.40 -10.13 14.38
CA HIS A 341 10.78 -9.35 15.44
C HIS A 341 9.26 -9.41 15.34
N TYR A 342 8.58 -9.17 16.47
CA TYR A 342 7.13 -9.11 16.53
C TYR A 342 6.65 -7.77 17.07
N LEU A 343 5.59 -7.22 16.45
CA LEU A 343 4.88 -6.05 16.93
C LEU A 343 3.39 -6.36 17.04
N ASP A 344 2.84 -6.21 18.22
CA ASP A 344 1.39 -6.28 18.41
C ASP A 344 0.72 -5.06 17.76
N GLY A 345 -0.10 -5.28 16.75
CA GLY A 345 -0.76 -4.21 16.01
C GLY A 345 -1.69 -3.34 16.87
N ARG A 346 -2.14 -3.83 18.05
CA ARG A 346 -2.91 -3.03 19.00
C ARG A 346 -2.11 -1.88 19.62
N THR A 347 -0.78 -1.94 19.60
CA THR A 347 0.07 -0.81 20.00
C THR A 347 0.03 0.33 18.99
N LEU A 348 -0.30 0.03 17.73
CA LEU A 348 -0.48 1.01 16.67
C LEU A 348 -1.90 1.60 16.67
N TYR A 349 -2.91 0.75 16.90
CA TYR A 349 -4.31 1.13 17.05
C TYR A 349 -5.02 0.08 17.92
N GLY A 350 -5.39 0.50 19.13
CA GLY A 350 -5.96 -0.35 20.18
C GLY A 350 -7.34 0.14 20.65
N GLU A 351 -7.81 -0.36 21.80
CA GLU A 351 -9.15 -0.10 22.33
C GLU A 351 -9.41 1.38 22.66
N SER A 352 -8.43 2.06 23.24
CA SER A 352 -8.50 3.51 23.51
C SER A 352 -8.63 4.31 22.23
N ASP A 353 -7.90 3.91 21.19
CA ASP A 353 -7.94 4.56 19.88
C ASP A 353 -9.30 4.34 19.19
N ALA A 354 -9.88 3.15 19.28
CA ALA A 354 -11.18 2.84 18.71
C ALA A 354 -12.34 3.61 19.38
N THR A 355 -12.13 4.04 20.64
CA THR A 355 -13.06 4.91 21.35
C THR A 355 -12.95 6.35 20.87
N GLU A 356 -11.73 6.83 20.64
CA GLU A 356 -11.43 8.21 20.23
C GLU A 356 -11.63 8.41 18.71
N LEU A 357 -11.11 7.49 17.91
CA LEU A 357 -11.14 7.51 16.45
C LEU A 357 -11.74 6.19 15.93
N PRO A 358 -13.06 6.02 15.99
CA PRO A 358 -13.69 4.79 15.52
C PRO A 358 -13.50 4.59 14.02
N LEU A 359 -13.31 3.33 13.59
CA LEU A 359 -13.19 2.99 12.17
C LEU A 359 -14.49 3.35 11.42
N PRO A 360 -14.46 4.25 10.42
CA PRO A 360 -15.66 4.84 9.82
C PRO A 360 -16.56 3.80 9.14
N ASP A 361 -15.97 2.75 8.57
CA ASP A 361 -16.68 1.63 7.93
C ASP A 361 -16.63 0.33 8.76
N ALA A 362 -16.22 0.41 10.03
CA ALA A 362 -15.99 -0.68 10.97
C ALA A 362 -14.82 -1.62 10.62
N LEU A 363 -14.02 -1.31 9.59
CA LEU A 363 -12.88 -2.13 9.12
C LEU A 363 -11.61 -1.32 8.86
N HIS A 364 -11.71 -0.16 8.19
CA HIS A 364 -10.57 0.59 7.72
C HIS A 364 -10.37 1.90 8.51
N PRO A 365 -9.11 2.28 8.78
CA PRO A 365 -8.76 3.54 9.40
C PRO A 365 -9.09 4.72 8.48
N ASP A 366 -9.46 5.85 9.04
CA ASP A 366 -9.54 7.14 8.36
C ASP A 366 -8.16 7.84 8.29
N ALA A 367 -8.13 9.05 7.74
CA ALA A 367 -6.89 9.82 7.56
C ALA A 367 -6.17 10.11 8.89
N GLU A 368 -6.89 10.42 9.96
CA GLU A 368 -6.33 10.69 11.29
C GLU A 368 -5.74 9.42 11.90
N THR A 369 -6.45 8.31 11.75
CA THR A 369 -5.99 7.01 12.23
C THR A 369 -4.77 6.52 11.42
N HIS A 370 -4.73 6.76 10.11
CA HIS A 370 -3.52 6.50 9.31
C HIS A 370 -2.31 7.27 9.84
N ARG A 371 -2.48 8.55 10.18
CA ARG A 371 -1.41 9.38 10.76
C ARG A 371 -0.93 8.79 12.08
N ARG A 372 -1.85 8.47 13.01
CA ARG A 372 -1.54 7.88 14.32
C ARG A 372 -0.78 6.56 14.19
N ILE A 373 -1.21 5.66 13.28
CA ILE A 373 -0.52 4.40 13.01
C ILE A 373 0.90 4.66 12.47
N GLY A 374 1.04 5.57 11.52
CA GLY A 374 2.32 5.93 10.91
C GLY A 374 3.31 6.50 11.93
N ASP A 375 2.87 7.45 12.76
CA ASP A 375 3.67 8.08 13.82
C ASP A 375 4.16 7.03 14.84
N ARG A 376 3.25 6.15 15.32
CA ARG A 376 3.58 5.11 16.31
C ARG A 376 4.50 4.04 15.73
N PHE A 377 4.25 3.63 14.48
CA PHE A 377 5.12 2.68 13.81
C PHE A 377 6.53 3.25 13.64
N ALA A 378 6.65 4.50 13.18
CA ALA A 378 7.94 5.15 13.00
C ALA A 378 8.69 5.29 14.32
N ALA A 379 8.03 5.77 15.36
CA ALA A 379 8.62 5.92 16.69
C ALA A 379 9.12 4.56 17.25
N TRP A 380 8.33 3.50 17.08
CA TRP A 380 8.72 2.19 17.59
C TRP A 380 9.77 1.50 16.71
N ALA A 381 9.60 1.46 15.37
CA ALA A 381 10.44 0.65 14.50
C ALA A 381 11.77 1.32 14.15
N PHE A 382 11.76 2.64 13.86
CA PHE A 382 12.92 3.35 13.33
C PHE A 382 13.73 4.09 14.40
N ALA A 383 13.15 4.44 15.56
CA ALA A 383 13.90 5.12 16.62
C ALA A 383 14.67 4.13 17.50
N ASP A 384 13.97 3.24 18.21
CA ASP A 384 14.56 2.35 19.20
C ASP A 384 14.39 0.86 18.87
N GLY A 385 13.68 0.53 17.80
CA GLY A 385 13.29 -0.83 17.42
C GLY A 385 14.21 -1.49 16.41
N PRO A 386 13.74 -2.58 15.80
CA PRO A 386 14.57 -3.43 14.93
C PRO A 386 15.07 -2.75 13.66
N PHE A 387 14.51 -1.60 13.31
CA PHE A 387 14.90 -0.81 12.15
C PHE A 387 15.79 0.39 12.49
N ALA A 388 16.10 0.60 13.78
CA ALA A 388 17.04 1.61 14.23
C ALA A 388 18.49 1.23 13.88
N GLY A 389 19.32 2.20 13.55
CA GLY A 389 20.79 2.08 13.58
C GLY A 389 21.45 1.12 12.58
N VAL A 390 20.72 0.49 11.66
CA VAL A 390 21.33 -0.33 10.59
C VAL A 390 21.92 0.61 9.53
N ASN A 391 23.18 0.98 9.70
CA ASN A 391 23.89 1.84 8.70
C ASN A 391 24.11 1.08 7.39
N SER A 392 23.63 1.63 6.30
CA SER A 392 23.61 1.07 4.92
C SER A 392 24.98 0.89 4.24
N GLN A 393 26.12 1.07 4.91
CA GLN A 393 27.43 1.12 4.24
C GLN A 393 28.45 0.07 4.64
N ALA A 394 28.19 -0.86 5.55
CA ALA A 394 29.24 -1.75 6.08
C ALA A 394 29.39 -3.11 5.38
N ASP A 395 28.41 -3.62 4.61
CA ASP A 395 28.43 -5.02 4.13
C ASP A 395 28.28 -5.18 2.58
N ARG A 396 28.60 -4.17 1.78
CA ARG A 396 28.66 -4.30 0.30
C ARG A 396 30.11 -4.26 -0.20
N THR A 397 30.98 -5.12 0.35
CA THR A 397 32.30 -5.42 -0.23
C THR A 397 32.41 -6.90 -0.57
#